data_28db4ceeaba9506a1241b01fe4507219
#
_entry.id   28db4ceeaba9506a1241b01fe4507219
#
_cell.length_a   1.000
_cell.length_b   1.000
_cell.length_c   1.000
_cell.angle_alpha   90.00
_cell.angle_beta   90.00
_cell.angle_gamma   90.00
#
_symmetry.space_group_name_H-M   'P 1'
#
loop_
_entity.id
_entity.type
_entity.pdbx_description
1 polymer ?
#
loop_
_entity_poly.entity_id
_entity_poly.type
_entity_poly.pdbx_seq_one_letter_code
_entity_poly.pdbx_strand_id
1 'polypeptide(L)'
;MSHHIVAFDMQGELQFLMEFVIFGISYADPINEITSAGVHAVAEPVEFRRTSFGRKYIWGADGTPSEGQEFTGWKEWCVGETDRRRRQKLGESVPDGVDGVLVCTLDETHVDIMCAIAPLDLHVLCEKPLATSLEDCLFTEKSFLLDTCCSIVQHNIMLKKLLLTDKAIGDLLSIEHVEPVGWWHFAHSYVRRNWRRETKNRDGSLLTKCSHDIDFLLWLLAVPAEETQREPHLPRIHSLDGIPEKPAAANGTTNCISCPIERECQYIAIGNPHWVKNVIHDIEDLMKAAKPEMIRTTLLHKLAEDYDRSTTSDKVIAARPWYGRCVYESDNDVCDDQLVILSWDEDVSSSSPGKRAMLHMIANTEDECIRRGRVYGTSGELTYNSHTITYFCFLTRKKTVIDVPRQSSHEMRSHGGGDYGLIRAFIAAIEAVQNEEMWASEAQCRFIGGNLEDAVLGHAMVFAAEARRDDKVISWKDWWDTKTA
;
A
#
# COMPACT_ATOMS: atom_id res chain seq x y z
N MET A 1 -18.87 -22.87 -5.20
CA MET A 1 -19.33 -21.74 -6.05
C MET A 1 -18.09 -20.98 -6.46
N SER A 2 -17.99 -20.53 -7.71
CA SER A 2 -16.86 -19.67 -8.08
C SER A 2 -17.16 -18.25 -7.57
N HIS A 3 -16.22 -17.68 -6.82
CA HIS A 3 -16.32 -16.30 -6.34
C HIS A 3 -15.78 -15.37 -7.41
N HIS A 4 -16.49 -14.32 -7.71
CA HIS A 4 -16.08 -13.29 -8.66
C HIS A 4 -15.76 -11.99 -7.92
N ILE A 5 -14.61 -11.42 -8.21
CA ILE A 5 -14.11 -10.21 -7.56
C ILE A 5 -13.93 -9.10 -8.61
N VAL A 6 -14.37 -7.90 -8.27
CA VAL A 6 -14.16 -6.71 -9.10
C VAL A 6 -12.98 -5.91 -8.59
N ALA A 7 -12.07 -5.56 -9.49
CA ALA A 7 -10.96 -4.66 -9.18
C ALA A 7 -11.24 -3.26 -9.74
N PHE A 8 -11.08 -2.24 -8.91
CA PHE A 8 -11.26 -0.85 -9.32
C PHE A 8 -9.95 -0.08 -9.31
N ASP A 9 -9.78 0.74 -10.33
CA ASP A 9 -8.91 1.90 -10.26
C ASP A 9 -9.67 3.15 -10.74
N MET A 10 -9.40 4.26 -10.12
CA MET A 10 -10.14 5.47 -10.37
C MET A 10 -9.29 6.67 -10.65
N GLN A 11 -9.72 7.43 -11.62
CA GLN A 11 -9.27 8.76 -12.00
C GLN A 11 -8.07 8.87 -12.92
N GLY A 12 -7.66 7.82 -13.62
CA GLY A 12 -6.66 7.97 -14.67
C GLY A 12 -5.32 8.48 -14.15
N GLU A 13 -5.10 8.43 -12.86
CA GLU A 13 -3.84 8.82 -12.30
C GLU A 13 -2.92 7.62 -12.20
N LEU A 14 -1.86 7.71 -12.93
CA LEU A 14 -0.92 6.66 -13.27
C LEU A 14 -0.34 5.88 -12.10
N GLN A 15 -0.29 6.48 -10.94
CA GLN A 15 0.36 5.86 -9.82
C GLN A 15 -0.31 4.59 -9.36
N PHE A 16 -1.64 4.66 -9.29
CA PHE A 16 -2.36 3.52 -8.79
C PHE A 16 -2.28 2.34 -9.73
N LEU A 17 -2.24 2.60 -11.03
CA LEU A 17 -2.15 1.50 -11.96
C LEU A 17 -0.78 0.93 -12.13
N MET A 18 0.25 1.62 -11.85
CA MET A 18 1.52 0.97 -11.85
C MET A 18 1.83 0.37 -10.48
N GLU A 19 1.32 0.91 -9.39
CA GLU A 19 1.15 0.18 -8.12
C GLU A 19 -0.04 -0.78 -8.20
N PHE A 20 -1.09 -0.51 -8.97
CA PHE A 20 -2.16 -1.44 -9.27
C PHE A 20 -1.84 -2.31 -10.49
N VAL A 21 -1.02 -1.92 -11.41
CA VAL A 21 -0.34 -2.81 -12.31
C VAL A 21 0.76 -3.55 -11.53
N ILE A 22 1.32 -3.02 -10.51
CA ILE A 22 2.14 -3.70 -9.50
C ILE A 22 1.24 -4.31 -8.42
N PHE A 23 0.27 -3.64 -7.87
CA PHE A 23 -0.68 -4.12 -6.87
C PHE A 23 -1.93 -4.76 -7.48
N GLY A 24 -2.43 -4.34 -8.58
CA GLY A 24 -3.54 -4.98 -9.27
C GLY A 24 -3.11 -6.22 -10.00
N ILE A 25 -1.92 -6.27 -10.49
CA ILE A 25 -1.28 -7.52 -10.92
C ILE A 25 -0.96 -8.37 -9.72
N SER A 26 -0.52 -7.78 -8.63
CA SER A 26 -0.23 -8.52 -7.42
C SER A 26 -1.47 -9.15 -6.81
N TYR A 27 -2.62 -8.53 -6.84
CA TYR A 27 -3.87 -9.10 -6.36
C TYR A 27 -4.56 -9.99 -7.40
N ALA A 28 -4.53 -9.64 -8.68
CA ALA A 28 -5.13 -10.45 -9.72
C ALA A 28 -4.35 -11.75 -9.99
N ASP A 29 -3.02 -11.70 -9.95
CA ASP A 29 -2.19 -12.89 -10.05
C ASP A 29 -2.49 -13.88 -8.90
N PRO A 30 -2.45 -13.50 -7.59
CA PRO A 30 -2.85 -14.38 -6.50
C PRO A 30 -4.28 -14.91 -6.62
N ILE A 31 -5.24 -14.07 -6.98
CA ILE A 31 -6.63 -14.51 -7.17
C ILE A 31 -6.69 -15.66 -8.17
N ASN A 32 -6.09 -15.48 -9.33
CA ASN A 32 -6.15 -16.47 -10.42
C ASN A 32 -5.27 -17.70 -10.19
N GLU A 33 -4.15 -17.56 -9.47
CA GLU A 33 -3.15 -18.62 -9.35
C GLU A 33 -3.36 -19.52 -8.14
N ILE A 34 -3.82 -18.97 -7.02
CA ILE A 34 -3.81 -19.69 -5.74
C ILE A 34 -5.18 -19.80 -5.07
N THR A 35 -6.22 -19.25 -5.66
CA THR A 35 -7.58 -19.31 -5.13
C THR A 35 -8.54 -19.93 -6.14
N SER A 36 -9.76 -20.27 -5.68
CA SER A 36 -10.89 -20.66 -6.53
C SER A 36 -11.65 -19.45 -7.09
N ALA A 37 -11.28 -18.24 -6.67
CA ALA A 37 -11.90 -17.00 -7.13
C ALA A 37 -11.36 -16.57 -8.49
N GLY A 38 -12.10 -15.71 -9.19
CA GLY A 38 -11.71 -15.13 -10.45
C GLY A 38 -11.93 -13.62 -10.48
N VAL A 39 -11.18 -12.92 -11.30
CA VAL A 39 -11.42 -11.52 -11.60
C VAL A 39 -12.52 -11.44 -12.65
N HIS A 40 -13.67 -10.87 -12.29
CA HIS A 40 -14.86 -10.81 -13.16
C HIS A 40 -14.88 -9.55 -14.02
N ALA A 41 -14.49 -8.39 -13.45
CA ALA A 41 -14.60 -7.11 -14.13
C ALA A 41 -13.47 -6.16 -13.74
N VAL A 42 -13.28 -5.14 -14.58
CA VAL A 42 -12.35 -4.03 -14.35
C VAL A 42 -13.05 -2.70 -14.54
N ALA A 43 -12.79 -1.75 -13.63
CA ALA A 43 -13.25 -0.37 -13.73
C ALA A 43 -12.06 0.58 -13.66
N GLU A 44 -11.62 1.09 -14.80
CA GLU A 44 -10.39 1.89 -14.97
C GLU A 44 -10.60 2.96 -16.06
N PRO A 45 -10.39 4.25 -15.76
CA PRO A 45 -10.62 5.31 -16.72
C PRO A 45 -9.66 5.30 -17.91
N VAL A 46 -8.41 4.86 -17.72
CA VAL A 46 -7.41 4.85 -18.79
C VAL A 46 -7.58 3.62 -19.68
N GLU A 47 -8.02 3.82 -20.91
CA GLU A 47 -8.35 2.74 -21.86
C GLU A 47 -7.19 1.73 -22.04
N PHE A 48 -5.97 2.24 -22.24
CA PHE A 48 -4.79 1.38 -22.38
C PHE A 48 -4.64 0.37 -21.24
N ARG A 49 -4.88 0.82 -20.01
CA ARG A 49 -4.72 0.03 -18.81
C ARG A 49 -5.88 -0.94 -18.64
N ARG A 50 -7.08 -0.42 -18.76
CA ARG A 50 -8.31 -1.20 -18.70
C ARG A 50 -8.29 -2.36 -19.67
N THR A 51 -7.90 -2.09 -20.91
CA THR A 51 -7.78 -3.11 -21.96
C THR A 51 -6.63 -4.10 -21.67
N SER A 52 -5.47 -3.61 -21.21
CA SER A 52 -4.34 -4.48 -20.89
C SER A 52 -4.65 -5.42 -19.74
N PHE A 53 -5.30 -4.91 -18.68
CA PHE A 53 -5.73 -5.70 -17.53
C PHE A 53 -6.79 -6.74 -17.94
N GLY A 54 -7.81 -6.32 -18.65
CA GLY A 54 -8.89 -7.20 -19.05
C GLY A 54 -8.45 -8.32 -19.98
N ARG A 55 -7.54 -8.03 -20.91
CA ARG A 55 -6.93 -9.05 -21.76
C ARG A 55 -6.11 -10.08 -20.98
N LYS A 56 -5.45 -9.65 -19.93
CA LYS A 56 -4.65 -10.56 -19.12
C LYS A 56 -5.50 -11.44 -18.20
N TYR A 57 -6.53 -10.88 -17.57
CA TYR A 57 -7.19 -11.53 -16.44
C TYR A 57 -8.65 -11.91 -16.68
N ILE A 58 -9.34 -11.28 -17.65
CA ILE A 58 -10.79 -11.42 -17.80
C ILE A 58 -11.19 -12.05 -19.13
N TRP A 59 -10.90 -11.40 -20.26
CA TRP A 59 -11.40 -11.84 -21.57
C TRP A 59 -10.35 -12.42 -22.50
N GLY A 60 -9.08 -12.49 -22.09
CA GLY A 60 -7.99 -13.08 -22.89
C GLY A 60 -7.39 -12.14 -23.93
N ALA A 61 -6.22 -12.49 -24.45
CA ALA A 61 -5.39 -11.63 -25.30
C ALA A 61 -6.10 -11.11 -26.57
N ASP A 62 -6.88 -11.96 -27.21
CA ASP A 62 -7.63 -11.66 -28.44
C ASP A 62 -9.13 -11.47 -28.19
N GLY A 63 -9.57 -11.52 -26.92
CA GLY A 63 -10.96 -11.39 -26.52
C GLY A 63 -11.44 -9.95 -26.48
N THR A 64 -12.75 -9.82 -26.38
CA THR A 64 -13.45 -8.56 -26.12
C THR A 64 -14.30 -8.70 -24.88
N PRO A 65 -14.49 -7.63 -24.10
CA PRO A 65 -15.29 -7.70 -22.88
C PRO A 65 -16.75 -8.06 -23.19
N SER A 66 -17.34 -8.89 -22.34
CA SER A 66 -18.77 -9.15 -22.30
C SER A 66 -19.50 -8.10 -21.47
N GLU A 67 -20.84 -8.13 -21.50
CA GLU A 67 -21.66 -7.26 -20.62
C GLU A 67 -21.23 -7.47 -19.15
N GLY A 68 -20.95 -6.38 -18.44
CA GLY A 68 -20.59 -6.42 -17.03
C GLY A 68 -19.10 -6.62 -16.72
N GLN A 69 -18.22 -6.67 -17.72
CA GLN A 69 -16.78 -6.92 -17.52
C GLN A 69 -15.89 -5.69 -17.63
N GLU A 70 -16.32 -4.63 -18.33
CA GLU A 70 -15.51 -3.43 -18.58
C GLU A 70 -16.29 -2.16 -18.24
N PHE A 71 -15.63 -1.27 -17.45
CA PHE A 71 -16.19 0.01 -17.05
C PHE A 71 -15.11 1.08 -17.07
N THR A 72 -15.50 2.32 -17.40
CA THR A 72 -14.58 3.48 -17.43
C THR A 72 -14.34 4.07 -16.04
N GLY A 73 -14.90 3.48 -14.99
CA GLY A 73 -14.68 3.85 -13.60
C GLY A 73 -15.73 3.28 -12.66
N TRP A 74 -15.49 3.40 -11.36
CA TRP A 74 -16.32 2.82 -10.31
C TRP A 74 -17.79 3.30 -10.33
N LYS A 75 -18.02 4.58 -10.69
CA LYS A 75 -19.38 5.14 -10.75
C LYS A 75 -20.24 4.44 -11.80
N GLU A 76 -19.65 4.18 -12.96
CA GLU A 76 -20.32 3.43 -14.02
C GLU A 76 -20.60 1.99 -13.58
N TRP A 77 -19.62 1.35 -12.93
CA TRP A 77 -19.82 0.01 -12.39
C TRP A 77 -20.93 -0.03 -11.33
N CYS A 78 -20.95 0.89 -10.36
CA CYS A 78 -22.01 0.95 -9.34
C CYS A 78 -23.42 1.10 -9.95
N VAL A 79 -23.54 1.93 -11.00
CA VAL A 79 -24.82 2.07 -11.74
C VAL A 79 -25.17 0.75 -12.45
N GLY A 80 -24.21 0.13 -13.12
CA GLY A 80 -24.39 -1.14 -13.82
C GLY A 80 -24.78 -2.28 -12.88
N GLU A 81 -24.09 -2.42 -11.75
CA GLU A 81 -24.39 -3.46 -10.76
C GLU A 81 -25.75 -3.25 -10.08
N THR A 82 -26.10 -2.00 -9.79
CA THR A 82 -27.43 -1.67 -9.27
C THR A 82 -28.52 -2.04 -10.26
N ASP A 83 -28.34 -1.73 -11.54
CA ASP A 83 -29.28 -2.11 -12.60
C ASP A 83 -29.31 -3.62 -12.82
N ARG A 84 -28.18 -4.30 -12.84
CA ARG A 84 -28.09 -5.75 -12.91
C ARG A 84 -28.92 -6.43 -11.82
N ARG A 85 -28.79 -5.99 -10.57
CA ARG A 85 -29.56 -6.53 -9.42
C ARG A 85 -31.05 -6.21 -9.55
N ARG A 86 -31.40 -5.02 -10.06
CA ARG A 86 -32.80 -4.66 -10.33
C ARG A 86 -33.40 -5.61 -11.40
N ARG A 87 -32.72 -5.81 -12.51
CA ARG A 87 -33.14 -6.72 -13.60
C ARG A 87 -33.26 -8.14 -13.09
N GLN A 88 -32.32 -8.62 -12.29
CA GLN A 88 -32.36 -9.95 -11.69
C GLN A 88 -33.60 -10.14 -10.80
N LYS A 89 -33.95 -9.13 -9.99
CA LYS A 89 -35.19 -9.16 -9.19
C LYS A 89 -36.46 -9.21 -10.03
N LEU A 90 -36.42 -8.71 -11.24
CA LEU A 90 -37.53 -8.78 -12.22
C LEU A 90 -37.57 -10.11 -12.97
N GLY A 91 -36.63 -11.02 -12.73
CA GLY A 91 -36.54 -12.33 -13.41
C GLY A 91 -35.91 -12.25 -14.80
N GLU A 92 -35.23 -11.17 -15.14
CA GLU A 92 -34.48 -11.05 -16.38
C GLU A 92 -33.20 -11.90 -16.32
N SER A 93 -32.74 -12.40 -17.47
CA SER A 93 -31.42 -12.98 -17.59
C SER A 93 -30.38 -11.88 -17.53
N VAL A 94 -29.46 -11.95 -16.58
CA VAL A 94 -28.39 -10.98 -16.36
C VAL A 94 -27.06 -11.70 -16.22
N PRO A 95 -25.93 -11.04 -16.46
CA PRO A 95 -24.61 -11.57 -16.15
C PRO A 95 -24.48 -11.98 -14.68
N ASP A 96 -23.52 -12.83 -14.37
CA ASP A 96 -23.18 -13.19 -12.99
C ASP A 96 -22.77 -11.92 -12.23
N GLY A 97 -23.06 -11.91 -10.93
CA GLY A 97 -22.64 -10.85 -10.01
C GLY A 97 -21.27 -11.15 -9.42
N VAL A 98 -20.86 -10.28 -8.51
CA VAL A 98 -19.60 -10.39 -7.79
C VAL A 98 -19.86 -10.58 -6.30
N ASP A 99 -18.96 -11.29 -5.61
CA ASP A 99 -19.00 -11.52 -4.17
C ASP A 99 -18.19 -10.46 -3.42
N GLY A 100 -17.18 -9.87 -4.08
CA GLY A 100 -16.30 -8.89 -3.45
C GLY A 100 -15.73 -7.86 -4.41
N VAL A 101 -15.15 -6.83 -3.82
CA VAL A 101 -14.57 -5.67 -4.50
C VAL A 101 -13.19 -5.39 -3.94
N LEU A 102 -12.22 -5.19 -4.83
CA LEU A 102 -10.92 -4.64 -4.47
C LEU A 102 -10.87 -3.15 -4.80
N VAL A 103 -10.71 -2.31 -3.80
CA VAL A 103 -10.60 -0.85 -3.95
C VAL A 103 -9.14 -0.48 -3.92
N CYS A 104 -8.57 -0.31 -5.08
CA CYS A 104 -7.16 0.01 -5.29
C CYS A 104 -7.04 1.34 -6.04
N THR A 105 -7.62 2.39 -5.51
CA THR A 105 -7.78 3.69 -6.16
C THR A 105 -6.93 4.75 -5.49
N LEU A 106 -7.13 6.01 -5.87
CA LEU A 106 -6.52 7.13 -5.17
C LEU A 106 -7.03 7.24 -3.74
N ASP A 107 -6.14 7.53 -2.83
CA ASP A 107 -6.36 7.63 -1.39
C ASP A 107 -7.62 8.46 -1.04
N GLU A 108 -7.80 9.62 -1.70
CA GLU A 108 -8.93 10.50 -1.48
C GLU A 108 -10.27 9.99 -2.00
N THR A 109 -10.28 8.89 -2.74
CA THR A 109 -11.51 8.34 -3.33
C THR A 109 -12.04 7.13 -2.59
N HIS A 110 -11.28 6.55 -1.67
CA HIS A 110 -11.63 5.32 -0.97
C HIS A 110 -12.99 5.43 -0.27
N VAL A 111 -13.19 6.48 0.50
CA VAL A 111 -14.43 6.68 1.26
C VAL A 111 -15.64 6.84 0.36
N ASP A 112 -15.52 7.62 -0.72
CA ASP A 112 -16.61 7.81 -1.68
C ASP A 112 -17.03 6.49 -2.33
N ILE A 113 -16.05 5.65 -2.69
CA ILE A 113 -16.30 4.32 -3.27
C ILE A 113 -16.99 3.44 -2.25
N MET A 114 -16.44 3.36 -1.05
CA MET A 114 -17.00 2.52 0.00
C MET A 114 -18.44 2.91 0.32
N CYS A 115 -18.73 4.21 0.44
CA CYS A 115 -20.10 4.70 0.61
C CYS A 115 -21.02 4.26 -0.53
N ALA A 116 -20.52 4.30 -1.76
CA ALA A 116 -21.33 3.93 -2.93
C ALA A 116 -21.60 2.43 -3.02
N ILE A 117 -20.66 1.58 -2.59
CA ILE A 117 -20.81 0.12 -2.64
C ILE A 117 -21.48 -0.46 -1.39
N ALA A 118 -21.51 0.26 -0.26
CA ALA A 118 -22.15 -0.20 0.98
C ALA A 118 -23.56 -0.78 0.80
N PRO A 119 -24.47 -0.15 0.02
CA PRO A 119 -25.81 -0.70 -0.20
C PRO A 119 -25.82 -2.01 -1.00
N LEU A 120 -24.69 -2.41 -1.56
CA LEU A 120 -24.57 -3.62 -2.37
C LEU A 120 -24.23 -4.86 -1.54
N ASP A 121 -23.92 -4.70 -0.25
CA ASP A 121 -23.61 -5.81 0.67
C ASP A 121 -22.56 -6.77 0.09
N LEU A 122 -21.41 -6.21 -0.29
CA LEU A 122 -20.28 -6.91 -0.89
C LEU A 122 -19.11 -6.99 0.10
N HIS A 123 -18.30 -8.01 -0.01
CA HIS A 123 -17.01 -8.07 0.68
C HIS A 123 -16.04 -7.08 0.03
N VAL A 124 -15.32 -6.32 0.86
CA VAL A 124 -14.44 -5.25 0.35
C VAL A 124 -13.03 -5.45 0.88
N LEU A 125 -12.06 -5.45 -0.02
CA LEU A 125 -10.65 -5.26 0.29
C LEU A 125 -10.25 -3.88 -0.20
N CYS A 126 -10.01 -2.95 0.74
CA CYS A 126 -9.62 -1.59 0.42
C CYS A 126 -8.13 -1.39 0.68
N GLU A 127 -7.42 -0.82 -0.29
CA GLU A 127 -6.03 -0.41 -0.11
C GLU A 127 -5.89 0.70 0.94
N LYS A 128 -4.69 0.73 1.53
CA LYS A 128 -4.32 1.81 2.44
C LYS A 128 -3.98 3.10 1.65
N PRO A 129 -4.12 4.28 2.27
CA PRO A 129 -4.73 4.51 3.58
C PRO A 129 -6.26 4.35 3.53
N LEU A 130 -6.85 4.00 4.64
CA LEU A 130 -8.30 3.85 4.76
C LEU A 130 -9.05 5.11 4.31
N ALA A 131 -8.53 6.28 4.71
CA ALA A 131 -9.00 7.60 4.30
C ALA A 131 -7.89 8.64 4.48
N THR A 132 -8.09 9.82 3.90
CA THR A 132 -7.14 10.95 4.00
C THR A 132 -7.49 11.94 5.12
N SER A 133 -8.51 11.64 5.93
CA SER A 133 -8.86 12.42 7.12
C SER A 133 -9.32 11.52 8.27
N LEU A 134 -9.13 11.99 9.51
CA LEU A 134 -9.61 11.26 10.69
C LEU A 134 -11.14 11.14 10.69
N GLU A 135 -11.84 12.20 10.28
CA GLU A 135 -13.31 12.20 10.22
C GLU A 135 -13.82 11.08 9.29
N ASP A 136 -13.20 10.95 8.13
CA ASP A 136 -13.54 9.91 7.17
C ASP A 136 -13.17 8.50 7.69
N CYS A 137 -12.04 8.35 8.40
CA CYS A 137 -11.69 7.08 9.05
C CYS A 137 -12.74 6.66 10.09
N LEU A 138 -13.16 7.59 10.96
CA LEU A 138 -14.19 7.34 11.98
C LEU A 138 -15.57 7.08 11.37
N PHE A 139 -15.86 7.71 10.24
CA PHE A 139 -17.08 7.43 9.49
C PHE A 139 -17.07 6.01 8.92
N THR A 140 -15.94 5.61 8.36
CA THR A 140 -15.75 4.28 7.77
C THR A 140 -15.86 3.18 8.84
N GLU A 141 -15.27 3.37 10.02
CA GLU A 141 -15.36 2.45 11.16
C GLU A 141 -16.80 2.09 11.52
N LYS A 142 -17.69 3.07 11.48
CA LYS A 142 -19.12 2.87 11.81
C LYS A 142 -19.91 2.16 10.70
N SER A 143 -19.38 2.09 9.49
CA SER A 143 -20.15 1.73 8.30
C SER A 143 -19.69 0.45 7.62
N PHE A 144 -18.45 -0.04 7.88
CA PHE A 144 -17.85 -1.11 7.09
C PHE A 144 -16.98 -2.07 7.91
N LEU A 145 -16.71 -3.24 7.32
CA LEU A 145 -15.69 -4.20 7.74
C LEU A 145 -14.56 -4.16 6.71
N LEU A 146 -13.38 -3.75 7.12
CA LEU A 146 -12.25 -3.52 6.23
C LEU A 146 -10.93 -4.05 6.78
N ASP A 147 -9.96 -4.19 5.90
CA ASP A 147 -8.66 -4.76 6.21
C ASP A 147 -7.49 -3.79 6.06
N THR A 148 -6.51 -3.94 6.97
CA THR A 148 -5.15 -3.43 6.85
C THR A 148 -4.14 -4.49 7.30
N CYS A 149 -3.07 -4.67 6.53
CA CYS A 149 -2.39 -5.95 6.43
C CYS A 149 -1.03 -6.11 7.08
N CYS A 150 -0.62 -5.42 8.15
CA CYS A 150 0.69 -5.67 8.78
C CYS A 150 0.80 -7.01 9.52
N SER A 151 -0.33 -7.57 9.92
CA SER A 151 -0.39 -8.79 10.75
C SER A 151 -0.14 -10.10 9.98
N ILE A 152 -0.24 -10.09 8.65
CA ILE A 152 -0.17 -11.32 7.83
C ILE A 152 1.25 -11.69 7.42
N VAL A 153 2.19 -10.75 7.47
CA VAL A 153 3.56 -11.00 7.02
C VAL A 153 4.27 -11.94 7.97
N GLN A 154 4.75 -13.06 7.46
CA GLN A 154 5.34 -14.15 8.26
C GLN A 154 6.41 -13.69 9.26
N HIS A 155 7.29 -12.77 8.86
CA HIS A 155 8.34 -12.29 9.76
C HIS A 155 7.79 -11.46 10.92
N ASN A 156 6.71 -10.70 10.71
CA ASN A 156 6.04 -9.91 11.75
C ASN A 156 5.41 -10.84 12.80
N ILE A 157 4.72 -11.90 12.35
CA ILE A 157 4.15 -12.92 13.23
C ILE A 157 5.23 -13.57 14.09
N MET A 158 6.35 -13.96 13.47
CA MET A 158 7.48 -14.55 14.19
C MET A 158 8.09 -13.58 15.19
N LEU A 159 8.26 -12.31 14.80
CA LEU A 159 8.80 -11.27 15.67
C LEU A 159 7.88 -11.04 16.87
N LYS A 160 6.57 -10.90 16.66
CA LYS A 160 5.59 -10.75 17.74
C LYS A 160 5.62 -11.93 18.71
N LYS A 161 5.67 -13.15 18.18
CA LYS A 161 5.78 -14.36 19.00
C LYS A 161 7.03 -14.34 19.87
N LEU A 162 8.21 -14.04 19.30
CA LEU A 162 9.47 -13.98 20.04
C LEU A 162 9.45 -12.91 21.14
N LEU A 163 8.85 -11.75 20.88
CA LEU A 163 8.84 -10.62 21.81
C LEU A 163 7.77 -10.78 22.90
N LEU A 164 6.55 -11.16 22.55
CA LEU A 164 5.43 -11.11 23.47
C LEU A 164 5.07 -12.48 24.09
N THR A 165 5.18 -13.56 23.32
CA THR A 165 4.87 -14.92 23.80
C THR A 165 6.08 -15.58 24.42
N ASP A 166 7.16 -15.66 23.68
CA ASP A 166 8.38 -16.38 24.13
C ASP A 166 9.23 -15.50 25.07
N LYS A 167 9.00 -14.17 25.07
CA LYS A 167 9.78 -13.17 25.84
C LYS A 167 11.28 -13.36 25.72
N ALA A 168 11.75 -13.62 24.49
CA ALA A 168 13.14 -13.99 24.20
C ALA A 168 14.18 -12.95 24.68
N ILE A 169 13.77 -11.69 24.84
CA ILE A 169 14.58 -10.59 25.36
C ILE A 169 14.01 -9.97 26.66
N GLY A 170 13.06 -10.63 27.31
CA GLY A 170 12.34 -10.11 28.48
C GLY A 170 11.25 -9.12 28.12
N ASP A 171 10.96 -8.16 29.02
CA ASP A 171 9.98 -7.12 28.75
C ASP A 171 10.56 -6.09 27.78
N LEU A 172 9.72 -5.63 26.85
CA LEU A 172 10.09 -4.71 25.80
C LEU A 172 10.23 -3.29 26.37
N LEU A 173 11.34 -2.63 26.06
CA LEU A 173 11.65 -1.26 26.51
C LEU A 173 11.62 -0.25 25.36
N SER A 174 12.26 -0.59 24.22
CA SER A 174 12.36 0.33 23.08
C SER A 174 12.46 -0.40 21.75
N ILE A 175 11.92 0.24 20.70
CA ILE A 175 12.03 -0.23 19.31
C ILE A 175 12.57 0.91 18.45
N GLU A 176 13.58 0.60 17.64
CA GLU A 176 14.02 1.40 16.49
C GLU A 176 13.52 0.71 15.23
N HIS A 177 12.71 1.36 14.45
CA HIS A 177 12.17 0.84 13.18
C HIS A 177 12.52 1.79 12.05
N VAL A 178 12.98 1.25 10.93
CA VAL A 178 13.37 2.03 9.75
C VAL A 178 12.64 1.52 8.53
N GLU A 179 11.94 2.42 7.85
CA GLU A 179 11.40 2.24 6.50
C GLU A 179 12.34 2.90 5.50
N PRO A 180 13.22 2.16 4.84
CA PRO A 180 14.06 2.66 3.75
C PRO A 180 13.24 2.63 2.47
N VAL A 181 12.67 3.76 2.06
CA VAL A 181 11.79 3.83 0.88
C VAL A 181 12.55 3.49 -0.40
N GLY A 182 13.80 3.93 -0.47
CA GLY A 182 14.65 3.82 -1.66
C GLY A 182 14.55 5.07 -2.54
N TRP A 183 15.71 5.67 -2.86
CA TRP A 183 15.81 6.92 -3.63
C TRP A 183 15.02 6.86 -4.94
N TRP A 184 15.01 5.70 -5.52
CA TRP A 184 14.39 5.46 -6.81
C TRP A 184 12.86 5.29 -6.69
N HIS A 185 12.40 4.48 -5.74
CA HIS A 185 10.97 4.30 -5.47
C HIS A 185 10.31 5.62 -5.07
N PHE A 186 10.99 6.40 -4.21
CA PHE A 186 10.50 7.71 -3.82
C PHE A 186 10.39 8.65 -5.03
N ALA A 187 11.43 8.73 -5.89
CA ALA A 187 11.41 9.54 -7.09
C ALA A 187 10.26 9.17 -8.04
N HIS A 188 9.88 7.90 -8.09
CA HIS A 188 8.76 7.44 -8.91
C HIS A 188 7.41 7.80 -8.30
N SER A 189 7.17 7.38 -7.07
CA SER A 189 5.86 7.44 -6.44
C SER A 189 5.56 8.81 -5.83
N TYR A 190 6.56 9.42 -5.19
CA TYR A 190 6.42 10.62 -4.38
C TYR A 190 6.97 11.89 -5.03
N VAL A 191 7.55 11.80 -6.22
CA VAL A 191 8.02 12.97 -6.97
C VAL A 191 7.32 13.09 -8.32
N ARG A 192 7.22 12.00 -9.09
CA ARG A 192 6.61 12.02 -10.43
C ARG A 192 5.09 11.92 -10.42
N ARG A 193 4.51 11.32 -9.37
CA ARG A 193 3.13 10.81 -9.42
C ARG A 193 2.24 11.38 -8.33
N ASN A 194 1.18 10.68 -7.97
CA ASN A 194 0.07 11.19 -7.20
C ASN A 194 0.46 11.64 -5.82
N TRP A 195 1.28 10.87 -5.11
CA TRP A 195 1.74 11.18 -3.76
C TRP A 195 2.82 12.27 -3.70
N ARG A 196 3.04 12.97 -4.80
CA ARG A 196 3.99 14.09 -4.88
C ARG A 196 3.51 15.36 -4.16
N ARG A 197 2.21 15.49 -3.97
CA ARG A 197 1.58 16.62 -3.30
C ARG A 197 0.74 16.14 -2.14
N GLU A 198 0.81 16.87 -1.05
CA GLU A 198 -0.19 16.71 0.00
C GLU A 198 -1.56 17.14 -0.51
N THR A 199 -2.59 16.40 -0.12
CA THR A 199 -3.96 16.81 -0.40
C THR A 199 -4.36 17.98 0.52
N LYS A 200 -5.59 18.48 0.36
CA LYS A 200 -6.17 19.47 1.27
C LYS A 200 -6.14 19.07 2.74
N ASN A 201 -6.02 17.77 3.03
CA ASN A 201 -5.99 17.23 4.39
C ASN A 201 -4.56 17.13 4.97
N ARG A 202 -3.54 17.52 4.21
CA ARG A 202 -2.12 17.46 4.57
C ARG A 202 -1.65 16.02 4.88
N ASP A 203 -2.11 15.09 4.11
CA ASP A 203 -1.78 13.68 4.14
C ASP A 203 -0.44 13.42 3.44
N GLY A 204 0.65 13.72 4.11
CA GLY A 204 2.00 13.56 3.58
C GLY A 204 2.45 12.12 3.39
N SER A 205 3.75 11.96 3.15
CA SER A 205 4.39 10.65 2.96
C SER A 205 4.25 9.70 4.16
N LEU A 206 4.02 10.21 5.37
CA LEU A 206 3.78 9.39 6.55
C LEU A 206 2.48 8.59 6.41
N LEU A 207 1.38 9.22 5.98
CA LEU A 207 0.12 8.52 5.75
C LEU A 207 0.22 7.55 4.57
N THR A 208 0.69 8.05 3.43
CA THR A 208 0.64 7.30 2.18
C THR A 208 1.70 6.18 2.10
N LYS A 209 2.80 6.29 2.87
CA LYS A 209 3.88 5.28 2.90
C LYS A 209 3.96 4.53 4.22
N CYS A 210 3.99 5.23 5.35
CA CYS A 210 4.35 4.66 6.65
C CYS A 210 3.15 4.37 7.57
N SER A 211 1.92 4.47 7.07
CA SER A 211 0.75 4.02 7.85
C SER A 211 0.91 2.57 8.31
N HIS A 212 1.41 1.68 7.45
CA HIS A 212 1.75 0.32 7.81
C HIS A 212 2.79 0.21 8.93
N ASP A 213 3.78 1.09 8.95
CA ASP A 213 4.87 1.04 9.93
C ASP A 213 4.40 1.52 11.30
N ILE A 214 3.53 2.53 11.33
CA ILE A 214 2.85 2.97 12.56
C ILE A 214 1.93 1.86 13.06
N ASP A 215 1.09 1.29 12.21
CA ASP A 215 0.20 0.18 12.54
C ASP A 215 0.99 -1.03 13.06
N PHE A 216 2.07 -1.40 12.40
CA PHE A 216 2.98 -2.46 12.85
C PHE A 216 3.53 -2.20 14.25
N LEU A 217 3.96 -0.99 14.57
CA LEU A 217 4.48 -0.64 15.88
C LEU A 217 3.39 -0.72 16.95
N LEU A 218 2.18 -0.22 16.67
CA LEU A 218 1.03 -0.34 17.58
C LEU A 218 0.65 -1.80 17.82
N TRP A 219 0.54 -2.59 16.75
CA TRP A 219 0.23 -4.02 16.81
C TRP A 219 1.29 -4.83 17.57
N LEU A 220 2.58 -4.50 17.37
CA LEU A 220 3.68 -5.18 18.05
C LEU A 220 3.77 -4.84 19.53
N LEU A 221 3.44 -3.61 19.90
CA LEU A 221 3.49 -3.14 21.29
C LEU A 221 2.28 -3.61 22.11
N ALA A 222 1.32 -4.27 21.45
CA ALA A 222 0.15 -4.95 22.04
C ALA A 222 -0.56 -4.07 23.08
N VAL A 223 -1.05 -2.93 22.62
CA VAL A 223 -1.72 -2.01 23.51
C VAL A 223 -3.22 -2.01 23.24
N PRO A 224 -4.04 -2.52 24.17
CA PRO A 224 -5.47 -2.30 24.13
C PRO A 224 -5.77 -0.80 24.24
N ALA A 225 -6.64 -0.29 23.37
CA ALA A 225 -6.98 1.13 23.31
C ALA A 225 -7.69 1.63 24.59
N GLU A 226 -8.26 0.74 25.39
CA GLU A 226 -9.16 1.08 26.49
C GLU A 226 -8.46 1.33 27.85
N GLU A 227 -7.22 0.89 28.07
CA GLU A 227 -6.66 0.84 29.43
C GLU A 227 -5.44 1.72 29.72
N THR A 228 -4.92 2.52 28.78
CA THR A 228 -3.67 3.24 29.02
C THR A 228 -3.76 4.72 28.74
N GLN A 229 -3.51 5.52 29.78
CA GLN A 229 -3.13 6.93 29.62
C GLN A 229 -1.78 6.98 28.92
N ARG A 230 -1.72 7.51 27.70
CA ARG A 230 -0.52 7.47 26.87
C ARG A 230 -0.27 8.79 26.20
N GLU A 231 0.96 9.23 26.32
CA GLU A 231 1.44 10.41 25.64
C GLU A 231 2.51 10.01 24.63
N PRO A 232 2.21 10.00 23.32
CA PRO A 232 3.25 9.90 22.32
C PRO A 232 4.06 11.19 22.26
N HIS A 233 5.37 11.09 22.36
CA HIS A 233 6.28 12.20 22.11
C HIS A 233 6.71 12.15 20.64
N LEU A 234 6.48 13.24 19.91
CA LEU A 234 6.80 13.33 18.49
C LEU A 234 7.95 14.33 18.25
N PRO A 235 9.01 13.95 17.57
CA PRO A 235 10.08 14.87 17.20
C PRO A 235 9.90 15.53 15.84
N ARG A 236 10.89 16.34 15.47
CA ARG A 236 10.93 17.18 14.30
C ARG A 236 10.81 16.40 13.00
N ILE A 237 10.02 16.96 12.09
CA ILE A 237 10.00 16.61 10.68
C ILE A 237 10.95 17.56 9.96
N HIS A 238 11.93 17.04 9.27
CA HIS A 238 12.76 17.81 8.34
C HIS A 238 12.42 17.37 6.93
N SER A 239 11.99 18.32 6.10
CA SER A 239 11.99 18.12 4.66
C SER A 239 13.39 18.46 4.15
N LEU A 240 14.02 17.55 3.45
CA LEU A 240 15.22 17.82 2.67
C LEU A 240 14.84 17.90 1.20
N ASP A 241 15.25 18.97 0.54
CA ASP A 241 15.19 19.06 -0.92
C ASP A 241 16.27 18.12 -1.51
N GLY A 242 16.05 16.81 -1.40
CA GLY A 242 17.04 15.78 -1.76
C GLY A 242 17.25 15.59 -3.26
N ILE A 243 16.48 16.29 -4.11
CA ILE A 243 16.64 16.19 -5.58
C ILE A 243 17.69 17.18 -6.03
N PRO A 244 18.79 16.73 -6.66
CA PRO A 244 19.84 17.62 -7.17
C PRO A 244 19.32 18.53 -8.30
N GLU A 245 20.05 19.60 -8.58
CA GLU A 245 19.72 20.49 -9.69
C GLU A 245 19.60 19.74 -11.03
N LYS A 246 18.64 20.17 -11.84
CA LYS A 246 18.41 19.62 -13.18
C LYS A 246 19.65 19.82 -14.05
N PRO A 247 20.19 18.76 -14.68
CA PRO A 247 21.30 18.90 -15.60
C PRO A 247 20.99 19.87 -16.76
N ALA A 248 21.90 20.79 -17.05
CA ALA A 248 21.71 21.82 -18.08
C ALA A 248 21.33 21.26 -19.47
N ALA A 249 21.83 20.07 -19.80
CA ALA A 249 21.49 19.39 -21.05
C ALA A 249 20.03 18.90 -21.12
N ALA A 250 19.33 18.84 -20.00
CA ALA A 250 17.90 18.47 -19.92
C ALA A 250 16.97 19.70 -19.88
N ASN A 251 17.51 20.91 -19.86
CA ASN A 251 16.71 22.13 -19.81
C ASN A 251 15.70 22.18 -20.97
N GLY A 252 14.47 22.61 -20.64
CA GLY A 252 13.37 22.68 -21.61
C GLY A 252 12.64 21.36 -21.86
N THR A 253 13.04 20.25 -21.20
CA THR A 253 12.30 18.98 -21.29
C THR A 253 11.52 18.71 -20.01
N THR A 254 10.29 18.19 -20.14
CA THR A 254 9.37 17.91 -19.03
C THR A 254 9.12 16.42 -18.81
N ASN A 255 9.70 15.58 -19.66
CA ASN A 255 9.48 14.13 -19.61
C ASN A 255 10.69 13.34 -20.15
N CYS A 256 10.80 12.08 -19.73
CA CYS A 256 11.89 11.18 -20.11
C CYS A 256 11.84 10.77 -21.60
N ILE A 257 10.65 10.74 -22.21
CA ILE A 257 10.50 10.29 -23.61
C ILE A 257 11.20 11.23 -24.59
N SER A 258 11.16 12.54 -24.30
CA SER A 258 11.78 13.58 -25.14
C SER A 258 13.11 14.12 -24.60
N CYS A 259 13.59 13.60 -23.46
CA CYS A 259 14.80 14.09 -22.80
C CYS A 259 16.08 13.65 -23.55
N PRO A 260 16.97 14.58 -23.92
CA PRO A 260 18.18 14.24 -24.64
C PRO A 260 19.21 13.47 -23.80
N ILE A 261 19.15 13.60 -22.46
CA ILE A 261 20.05 12.90 -21.52
C ILE A 261 19.35 11.74 -20.81
N GLU A 262 18.23 11.24 -21.33
CA GLU A 262 17.46 10.22 -20.67
C GLU A 262 18.31 9.01 -20.28
N ARG A 263 19.23 8.57 -21.14
CA ARG A 263 20.09 7.40 -20.91
C ARG A 263 21.13 7.60 -19.79
N GLU A 264 21.47 8.82 -19.47
CA GLU A 264 22.51 9.18 -18.49
C GLU A 264 21.91 9.71 -17.18
N CYS A 265 20.58 9.87 -17.16
CA CYS A 265 19.89 10.42 -16.01
C CYS A 265 19.83 9.41 -14.86
N GLN A 266 20.22 9.82 -13.65
CA GLN A 266 20.13 8.97 -12.46
C GLN A 266 18.68 8.56 -12.16
N TYR A 267 17.69 9.34 -12.59
CA TYR A 267 16.26 9.07 -12.42
C TYR A 267 15.61 8.54 -13.72
N ILE A 268 16.38 7.87 -14.56
CA ILE A 268 15.87 7.31 -15.80
C ILE A 268 14.65 6.40 -15.58
N ALA A 269 13.52 6.71 -16.23
CA ALA A 269 12.30 5.93 -16.04
C ALA A 269 12.43 4.51 -16.60
N ILE A 270 12.91 4.37 -17.84
CA ILE A 270 13.00 3.08 -18.53
C ILE A 270 14.22 2.24 -18.16
N GLY A 271 15.19 2.81 -17.48
CA GLY A 271 16.38 2.09 -17.01
C GLY A 271 16.14 1.38 -15.67
N ASN A 272 15.03 1.62 -15.05
CA ASN A 272 14.74 1.06 -13.76
C ASN A 272 14.25 -0.39 -13.83
N PRO A 273 14.95 -1.33 -13.19
CA PRO A 273 14.60 -2.74 -13.21
C PRO A 273 13.21 -3.02 -12.64
N HIS A 274 12.81 -2.27 -11.60
CA HIS A 274 11.51 -2.43 -10.96
C HIS A 274 10.37 -2.06 -11.89
N TRP A 275 10.39 -0.85 -12.45
CA TRP A 275 9.36 -0.44 -13.39
C TRP A 275 9.29 -1.38 -14.58
N VAL A 276 10.45 -1.75 -15.16
CA VAL A 276 10.51 -2.63 -16.32
C VAL A 276 9.91 -4.01 -16.02
N LYS A 277 10.26 -4.61 -14.88
CA LYS A 277 9.73 -5.94 -14.51
C LYS A 277 8.25 -5.93 -14.15
N ASN A 278 7.80 -4.89 -13.50
CA ASN A 278 6.45 -4.82 -12.98
C ASN A 278 5.42 -4.34 -13.99
N VAL A 279 5.86 -3.56 -14.99
CA VAL A 279 4.97 -3.02 -16.04
C VAL A 279 4.98 -3.86 -17.32
N ILE A 280 6.08 -4.57 -17.58
CA ILE A 280 6.21 -5.43 -18.75
C ILE A 280 6.45 -6.86 -18.27
N HIS A 281 5.35 -7.61 -18.10
CA HIS A 281 5.36 -8.95 -17.52
C HIS A 281 6.16 -9.97 -18.32
N ASP A 282 6.17 -9.81 -19.63
CA ASP A 282 6.87 -10.65 -20.61
C ASP A 282 8.23 -10.09 -21.03
N ILE A 283 8.79 -9.14 -20.22
CA ILE A 283 10.05 -8.50 -20.53
C ILE A 283 11.20 -9.49 -20.70
N GLU A 284 11.23 -10.55 -19.92
CA GLU A 284 12.29 -11.55 -19.99
C GLU A 284 12.29 -12.29 -21.33
N ASP A 285 11.11 -12.61 -21.85
CA ASP A 285 10.96 -13.23 -23.14
C ASP A 285 11.25 -12.25 -24.27
N LEU A 286 10.81 -11.00 -24.13
CA LEU A 286 11.17 -9.93 -25.03
C LEU A 286 12.69 -9.68 -25.05
N MET A 287 13.34 -9.68 -23.90
CA MET A 287 14.80 -9.53 -23.79
C MET A 287 15.57 -10.69 -24.41
N LYS A 288 15.05 -11.89 -24.36
CA LYS A 288 15.66 -13.07 -25.03
C LYS A 288 15.49 -13.04 -26.54
N ALA A 289 14.33 -12.54 -27.00
CA ALA A 289 13.92 -12.63 -28.41
C ALA A 289 14.31 -11.39 -29.25
N ALA A 290 14.55 -10.23 -28.62
CA ALA A 290 14.65 -8.95 -29.33
C ALA A 290 16.02 -8.28 -29.24
N LYS A 291 16.31 -7.42 -30.24
CA LYS A 291 17.50 -6.56 -30.23
C LYS A 291 17.34 -5.41 -29.22
N PRO A 292 18.43 -4.87 -28.62
CA PRO A 292 18.34 -3.80 -27.60
C PRO A 292 17.49 -2.59 -28.02
N GLU A 293 17.59 -2.15 -29.27
CA GLU A 293 16.79 -1.00 -29.76
C GLU A 293 15.29 -1.32 -29.87
N MET A 294 14.95 -2.56 -30.15
CA MET A 294 13.55 -3.00 -30.20
C MET A 294 12.96 -3.08 -28.80
N ILE A 295 13.73 -3.58 -27.84
CA ILE A 295 13.36 -3.58 -26.41
C ILE A 295 13.13 -2.14 -25.96
N ARG A 296 14.06 -1.23 -26.21
CA ARG A 296 13.93 0.18 -25.86
C ARG A 296 12.69 0.83 -26.48
N THR A 297 12.42 0.58 -27.76
CA THR A 297 11.24 1.11 -28.45
C THR A 297 9.95 0.61 -27.77
N THR A 298 9.90 -0.67 -27.41
CA THR A 298 8.76 -1.26 -26.68
C THR A 298 8.60 -0.60 -25.31
N LEU A 299 9.70 -0.42 -24.56
CA LEU A 299 9.67 0.24 -23.26
C LEU A 299 9.17 1.69 -23.35
N LEU A 300 9.64 2.45 -24.34
CA LEU A 300 9.18 3.82 -24.58
C LEU A 300 7.69 3.87 -24.97
N HIS A 301 7.25 2.91 -25.78
CA HIS A 301 5.83 2.80 -26.14
C HIS A 301 4.96 2.51 -24.90
N LYS A 302 5.35 1.56 -24.07
CA LYS A 302 4.67 1.25 -22.83
C LYS A 302 4.69 2.43 -21.85
N LEU A 303 5.83 3.13 -21.74
CA LEU A 303 5.96 4.33 -20.92
C LEU A 303 5.06 5.46 -21.42
N ALA A 304 4.84 5.57 -22.72
CA ALA A 304 3.97 6.59 -23.31
C ALA A 304 2.48 6.38 -22.95
N GLU A 305 2.08 5.14 -22.67
CA GLU A 305 0.69 4.78 -22.42
C GLU A 305 -0.26 5.26 -23.54
N ASP A 306 -1.31 6.02 -23.18
CA ASP A 306 -2.25 6.62 -24.15
C ASP A 306 -1.70 7.89 -24.83
N TYR A 307 -0.45 8.30 -24.52
CA TYR A 307 0.12 9.50 -25.12
C TYR A 307 0.69 9.24 -26.50
N ASP A 308 0.07 9.85 -27.50
CA ASP A 308 0.63 9.95 -28.83
C ASP A 308 1.50 11.21 -28.92
N ARG A 309 2.80 11.03 -29.16
CA ARG A 309 3.78 12.13 -29.28
C ARG A 309 3.43 13.15 -30.38
N SER A 310 2.70 12.73 -31.39
CA SER A 310 2.33 13.61 -32.52
C SER A 310 1.11 14.48 -32.24
N THR A 311 0.26 14.06 -31.30
CA THR A 311 -1.04 14.71 -31.03
C THR A 311 -1.17 15.25 -29.61
N THR A 312 -0.47 14.69 -28.62
CA THR A 312 -0.54 15.11 -27.22
C THR A 312 0.48 16.20 -26.93
N SER A 313 0.02 17.37 -26.49
CA SER A 313 0.93 18.48 -26.17
C SER A 313 1.72 18.24 -24.89
N ASP A 314 2.95 18.79 -24.82
CA ASP A 314 3.81 18.72 -23.62
C ASP A 314 3.10 19.24 -22.36
N LYS A 315 2.22 20.23 -22.51
CA LYS A 315 1.43 20.77 -21.39
C LYS A 315 0.49 19.72 -20.80
N VAL A 316 -0.15 18.92 -21.63
CA VAL A 316 -1.03 17.83 -21.20
C VAL A 316 -0.21 16.72 -20.57
N ILE A 317 0.92 16.36 -21.17
CA ILE A 317 1.84 15.35 -20.62
C ILE A 317 2.36 15.78 -19.24
N ALA A 318 2.77 17.04 -19.09
CA ALA A 318 3.30 17.57 -17.83
C ALA A 318 2.25 17.68 -16.73
N ALA A 319 0.99 17.90 -17.08
CA ALA A 319 -0.10 18.06 -16.11
C ALA A 319 -0.52 16.75 -15.46
N ARG A 320 -0.40 15.62 -16.16
CA ARG A 320 -0.83 14.31 -15.67
C ARG A 320 0.31 13.63 -14.89
N PRO A 321 0.05 13.10 -13.67
CA PRO A 321 0.97 12.23 -12.96
C PRO A 321 1.29 10.98 -13.78
N TRP A 322 2.58 10.72 -14.01
CA TRP A 322 2.99 9.72 -14.96
C TRP A 322 4.48 9.35 -14.79
N TYR A 323 4.88 8.09 -15.00
CA TYR A 323 6.25 7.62 -14.79
C TYR A 323 7.28 8.28 -15.73
N GLY A 324 6.87 8.72 -16.90
CA GLY A 324 7.72 9.45 -17.82
C GLY A 324 7.96 10.91 -17.44
N ARG A 325 7.27 11.47 -16.45
CA ARG A 325 7.46 12.85 -16.00
C ARG A 325 8.89 13.08 -15.52
N CYS A 326 9.43 14.27 -15.80
CA CYS A 326 10.74 14.64 -15.32
C CYS A 326 10.72 14.85 -13.80
N VAL A 327 11.62 14.20 -13.08
CA VAL A 327 11.76 14.36 -11.61
C VAL A 327 12.11 15.80 -11.25
N TYR A 328 12.97 16.44 -12.01
CA TYR A 328 13.43 17.81 -11.78
C TYR A 328 12.37 18.88 -12.07
N GLU A 329 11.29 18.55 -12.74
CA GLU A 329 10.14 19.43 -13.02
C GLU A 329 8.94 19.12 -12.14
N SER A 330 9.15 18.36 -11.08
CA SER A 330 8.09 18.04 -10.14
C SER A 330 7.82 19.22 -9.19
N ASP A 331 6.59 19.29 -8.75
CA ASP A 331 6.09 20.22 -7.75
C ASP A 331 5.83 19.51 -6.41
N ASN A 332 6.59 18.46 -6.11
CA ASN A 332 6.40 17.69 -4.89
C ASN A 332 6.66 18.53 -3.63
N ASP A 333 5.88 18.26 -2.58
CA ASP A 333 5.97 18.94 -1.28
C ASP A 333 5.90 17.95 -0.09
N VAL A 334 6.00 16.65 -0.38
CA VAL A 334 6.01 15.60 0.64
C VAL A 334 7.41 15.37 1.19
N CYS A 335 7.49 15.02 2.47
CA CYS A 335 8.76 14.77 3.14
C CYS A 335 9.47 13.54 2.59
N ASP A 336 10.79 13.63 2.46
CA ASP A 336 11.69 12.53 2.07
C ASP A 336 12.51 11.95 3.23
N ASP A 337 12.43 12.57 4.40
CA ASP A 337 13.01 12.12 5.66
C ASP A 337 12.09 12.50 6.82
N GLN A 338 11.62 11.52 7.59
CA GLN A 338 10.70 11.71 8.69
C GLN A 338 11.06 10.83 9.88
N LEU A 339 11.05 11.42 11.06
CA LEU A 339 11.27 10.72 12.32
C LEU A 339 10.04 10.88 13.22
N VAL A 340 9.47 9.76 13.67
CA VAL A 340 8.34 9.73 14.62
C VAL A 340 8.75 8.95 15.85
N ILE A 341 8.49 9.50 17.03
CA ILE A 341 8.68 8.80 18.31
C ILE A 341 7.32 8.65 19.00
N LEU A 342 6.99 7.42 19.35
CA LEU A 342 5.84 7.06 20.16
C LEU A 342 6.33 6.65 21.55
N SER A 343 5.69 7.14 22.60
CA SER A 343 6.03 6.80 23.98
C SER A 343 4.78 6.36 24.74
N TRP A 344 4.95 5.36 25.57
CA TRP A 344 3.94 4.87 26.50
C TRP A 344 4.49 4.95 27.91
N ASP A 345 3.69 5.46 28.82
CA ASP A 345 4.05 5.55 30.23
C ASP A 345 4.14 4.15 30.85
N GLU A 346 4.76 4.07 32.02
CA GLU A 346 4.74 2.87 32.82
C GLU A 346 3.31 2.57 33.29
N ASP A 347 2.92 1.31 33.21
CA ASP A 347 1.69 0.83 33.83
C ASP A 347 2.01 0.21 35.19
N VAL A 348 1.78 0.99 36.23
CA VAL A 348 2.03 0.58 37.63
C VAL A 348 1.13 -0.61 38.02
N SER A 349 -0.07 -0.72 37.45
CA SER A 349 -1.04 -1.77 37.79
C SER A 349 -0.58 -3.15 37.31
N SER A 350 0.02 -3.22 36.12
CA SER A 350 0.58 -4.46 35.54
C SER A 350 2.09 -4.60 35.77
N SER A 351 2.73 -3.64 36.43
CA SER A 351 4.19 -3.56 36.57
C SER A 351 4.92 -3.56 35.20
N SER A 352 4.29 -3.02 34.18
CA SER A 352 4.86 -2.93 32.83
C SER A 352 5.69 -1.66 32.72
N PRO A 353 6.97 -1.75 32.28
CA PRO A 353 7.80 -0.55 32.12
C PRO A 353 7.26 0.33 30.98
N GLY A 354 7.55 1.64 31.08
CA GLY A 354 7.32 2.56 29.99
C GLY A 354 8.05 2.11 28.72
N LYS A 355 7.46 2.36 27.55
CA LYS A 355 7.97 1.87 26.26
C LYS A 355 8.16 3.04 25.30
N ARG A 356 9.06 2.86 24.35
CA ARG A 356 9.26 3.81 23.25
C ARG A 356 9.39 3.08 21.94
N ALA A 357 8.84 3.68 20.88
CA ALA A 357 9.10 3.27 19.51
C ALA A 357 9.53 4.48 18.69
N MET A 358 10.53 4.30 17.85
CA MET A 358 11.02 5.28 16.91
C MET A 358 10.85 4.71 15.51
N LEU A 359 10.12 5.43 14.66
CA LEU A 359 10.03 5.18 13.23
C LEU A 359 10.89 6.21 12.51
N HIS A 360 11.79 5.75 11.66
CA HIS A 360 12.53 6.59 10.73
C HIS A 360 12.20 6.17 9.28
N MET A 361 11.47 7.01 8.56
CA MET A 361 11.27 6.91 7.13
C MET A 361 12.37 7.70 6.42
N ILE A 362 13.08 7.08 5.50
CA ILE A 362 14.16 7.69 4.73
C ILE A 362 14.07 7.33 3.25
N ALA A 363 13.96 8.34 2.38
CA ALA A 363 13.85 8.15 0.94
C ALA A 363 15.22 7.90 0.28
N ASN A 364 16.26 8.64 0.69
CA ASN A 364 17.58 8.61 0.06
C ASN A 364 18.44 7.43 0.52
N THR A 365 18.04 6.24 0.16
CA THR A 365 18.71 4.97 0.52
C THR A 365 18.77 4.02 -0.68
N GLU A 366 19.78 3.16 -0.72
CA GLU A 366 19.88 2.07 -1.69
C GLU A 366 18.83 0.99 -1.43
N ASP A 367 18.59 0.67 -0.17
CA ASP A 367 17.55 -0.27 0.23
C ASP A 367 16.17 0.25 -0.21
N GLU A 368 15.35 -0.63 -0.76
CA GLU A 368 14.00 -0.32 -1.20
C GLU A 368 12.99 -1.15 -0.42
N CYS A 369 12.25 -0.50 0.48
CA CYS A 369 11.19 -1.10 1.30
C CYS A 369 11.65 -2.34 2.12
N ILE A 370 12.95 -2.51 2.32
CA ILE A 370 13.51 -3.57 3.16
C ILE A 370 13.56 -3.07 4.59
N ARG A 371 12.41 -3.16 5.26
CA ARG A 371 12.25 -2.74 6.65
C ARG A 371 13.24 -3.43 7.56
N ARG A 372 13.78 -2.68 8.52
CA ARG A 372 14.71 -3.18 9.53
C ARG A 372 14.51 -2.50 10.86
N GLY A 373 14.93 -3.16 11.93
CA GLY A 373 14.82 -2.56 13.25
C GLY A 373 15.65 -3.23 14.31
N ARG A 374 15.66 -2.59 15.47
CA ARG A 374 16.27 -3.08 16.69
C ARG A 374 15.30 -2.95 17.85
N VAL A 375 15.25 -3.96 18.68
CA VAL A 375 14.38 -4.03 19.85
C VAL A 375 15.25 -4.26 21.07
N TYR A 376 15.01 -3.45 22.10
CA TYR A 376 15.71 -3.53 23.38
C TYR A 376 14.73 -4.04 24.45
N GLY A 377 15.15 -5.03 25.19
CA GLY A 377 14.38 -5.61 26.27
C GLY A 377 15.19 -5.70 27.57
N THR A 378 14.51 -6.08 28.66
CA THR A 378 15.13 -6.19 30.00
C THR A 378 16.17 -7.31 30.11
N SER A 379 16.11 -8.33 29.24
CA SER A 379 16.97 -9.51 29.30
C SER A 379 17.77 -9.75 28.01
N GLY A 380 17.68 -8.87 27.03
CA GLY A 380 18.37 -9.03 25.77
C GLY A 380 18.09 -7.91 24.78
N GLU A 381 18.65 -8.03 23.60
CA GLU A 381 18.33 -7.19 22.44
C GLU A 381 18.11 -8.06 21.20
N LEU A 382 17.35 -7.51 20.25
CA LEU A 382 17.00 -8.19 19.00
C LEU A 382 17.18 -7.23 17.83
N THR A 383 17.68 -7.73 16.71
CA THR A 383 17.67 -7.04 15.42
C THR A 383 16.87 -7.84 14.41
N TYR A 384 16.16 -7.15 13.52
CA TYR A 384 15.40 -7.81 12.48
C TYR A 384 15.48 -7.06 11.15
N ASN A 385 15.30 -7.82 10.09
CA ASN A 385 15.00 -7.34 8.76
C ASN A 385 14.00 -8.34 8.12
N SER A 386 13.63 -8.12 6.86
CA SER A 386 12.65 -8.97 6.17
C SER A 386 13.08 -10.44 5.99
N HIS A 387 14.34 -10.80 6.31
CA HIS A 387 14.93 -12.10 6.05
C HIS A 387 15.37 -12.84 7.30
N THR A 388 15.82 -12.12 8.32
CA THR A 388 16.39 -12.71 9.51
C THR A 388 15.98 -11.96 10.77
N ILE A 389 15.82 -12.70 11.86
CA ILE A 389 15.69 -12.18 13.22
C ILE A 389 16.87 -12.69 14.02
N THR A 390 17.60 -11.79 14.64
CA THR A 390 18.75 -12.12 15.47
C THR A 390 18.56 -11.56 16.86
N TYR A 391 18.64 -12.40 17.89
CA TYR A 391 18.58 -11.91 19.27
C TYR A 391 19.79 -12.34 20.09
N PHE A 392 20.16 -11.50 21.07
CA PHE A 392 21.22 -11.73 22.02
C PHE A 392 20.64 -11.73 23.43
N CYS A 393 20.81 -12.83 24.15
CA CYS A 393 20.36 -12.97 25.53
C CYS A 393 21.49 -12.55 26.51
N PHE A 394 21.25 -11.58 27.38
CA PHE A 394 22.22 -11.06 28.33
C PHE A 394 22.69 -12.10 29.34
N LEU A 395 21.76 -12.98 29.79
CA LEU A 395 22.10 -14.02 30.78
C LEU A 395 23.07 -15.06 30.21
N THR A 396 22.73 -15.61 29.05
CA THR A 396 23.54 -16.70 28.43
C THR A 396 24.68 -16.19 27.58
N ARG A 397 24.69 -14.90 27.24
CA ARG A 397 25.65 -14.26 26.30
C ARG A 397 25.67 -14.94 24.93
N LYS A 398 24.58 -15.58 24.55
CA LYS A 398 24.44 -16.27 23.26
C LYS A 398 23.67 -15.41 22.27
N LYS A 399 24.14 -15.48 21.04
CA LYS A 399 23.45 -14.90 19.87
C LYS A 399 22.74 -16.04 19.14
N THR A 400 21.46 -15.84 18.84
CA THR A 400 20.65 -16.77 18.06
C THR A 400 20.20 -16.06 16.79
N VAL A 401 20.34 -16.72 15.66
CA VAL A 401 19.87 -16.23 14.35
C VAL A 401 18.75 -17.15 13.89
N ILE A 402 17.66 -16.56 13.47
CA ILE A 402 16.47 -17.24 12.96
C ILE A 402 16.23 -16.72 11.54
N ASP A 403 16.29 -17.61 10.58
CA ASP A 403 15.93 -17.30 9.20
C ASP A 403 14.40 -17.29 9.07
N VAL A 404 13.86 -16.25 8.44
CA VAL A 404 12.44 -16.17 8.13
C VAL A 404 12.17 -17.11 6.95
N PRO A 405 11.20 -18.02 7.07
CA PRO A 405 10.82 -18.90 5.96
C PRO A 405 10.47 -18.08 4.71
N ARG A 406 11.12 -18.38 3.61
CA ARG A 406 10.85 -17.70 2.34
C ARG A 406 9.67 -18.37 1.65
N GLN A 407 8.80 -17.55 1.12
CA GLN A 407 7.80 -18.00 0.16
C GLN A 407 8.47 -18.37 -1.17
N SER A 408 7.72 -18.92 -2.12
CA SER A 408 8.25 -19.23 -3.44
C SER A 408 8.86 -17.99 -4.10
N SER A 409 9.87 -18.19 -4.96
CA SER A 409 10.51 -17.06 -5.67
C SER A 409 9.50 -16.28 -6.54
N HIS A 410 8.41 -16.90 -6.92
CA HIS A 410 7.32 -16.27 -7.65
C HIS A 410 6.52 -15.34 -6.74
N GLU A 411 6.04 -15.82 -5.60
CA GLU A 411 5.27 -15.02 -4.63
C GLU A 411 6.10 -13.86 -4.06
N MET A 412 7.41 -14.07 -3.85
CA MET A 412 8.33 -13.05 -3.37
C MET A 412 8.47 -11.83 -4.29
N ARG A 413 7.99 -11.90 -5.55
CA ARG A 413 7.99 -10.75 -6.47
C ARG A 413 7.00 -9.66 -6.06
N SER A 414 6.00 -10.02 -5.25
CA SER A 414 4.93 -9.14 -4.82
C SER A 414 5.02 -8.90 -3.32
N HIS A 415 5.50 -7.72 -2.93
CA HIS A 415 5.69 -7.28 -1.54
C HIS A 415 6.27 -8.37 -0.61
N GLY A 416 7.28 -9.12 -1.10
CA GLY A 416 7.86 -10.21 -0.33
C GLY A 416 6.88 -11.35 -0.04
N GLY A 417 5.83 -11.50 -0.85
CA GLY A 417 4.78 -12.50 -0.70
C GLY A 417 3.58 -12.03 0.14
N GLY A 418 3.60 -10.80 0.64
CA GLY A 418 2.51 -10.25 1.44
C GLY A 418 1.17 -10.28 0.72
N ASP A 419 1.15 -9.87 -0.56
CA ASP A 419 -0.08 -9.82 -1.36
C ASP A 419 -0.73 -11.20 -1.54
N TYR A 420 0.09 -12.24 -1.73
CA TYR A 420 -0.41 -13.62 -1.79
C TYR A 420 -1.00 -14.07 -0.45
N GLY A 421 -0.35 -13.70 0.66
CA GLY A 421 -0.85 -13.96 2.00
C GLY A 421 -2.19 -13.28 2.25
N LEU A 422 -2.30 -12.02 1.85
CA LEU A 422 -3.50 -11.20 2.02
C LEU A 422 -4.69 -11.77 1.24
N ILE A 423 -4.51 -12.06 -0.03
CA ILE A 423 -5.59 -12.62 -0.86
C ILE A 423 -6.04 -13.98 -0.33
N ARG A 424 -5.13 -14.86 0.10
CA ARG A 424 -5.52 -16.11 0.77
C ARG A 424 -6.38 -15.86 2.01
N ALA A 425 -5.97 -14.92 2.86
CA ALA A 425 -6.67 -14.57 4.08
C ALA A 425 -8.05 -13.96 3.78
N PHE A 426 -8.12 -13.06 2.81
CA PHE A 426 -9.36 -12.41 2.38
C PHE A 426 -10.37 -13.42 1.83
N ILE A 427 -9.95 -14.28 0.91
CA ILE A 427 -10.82 -15.33 0.35
C ILE A 427 -11.28 -16.30 1.45
N ALA A 428 -10.38 -16.74 2.32
CA ALA A 428 -10.74 -17.62 3.44
C ALA A 428 -11.75 -16.96 4.39
N ALA A 429 -11.63 -15.65 4.64
CA ALA A 429 -12.59 -14.90 5.44
C ALA A 429 -13.97 -14.86 4.76
N ILE A 430 -14.01 -14.59 3.43
CA ILE A 430 -15.26 -14.60 2.66
C ILE A 430 -15.91 -15.98 2.70
N GLU A 431 -15.15 -17.05 2.44
CA GLU A 431 -15.65 -18.43 2.46
C GLU A 431 -16.25 -18.78 3.84
N ALA A 432 -15.57 -18.39 4.93
CA ALA A 432 -16.07 -18.64 6.28
C ALA A 432 -17.39 -17.91 6.59
N VAL A 433 -17.54 -16.68 6.10
CA VAL A 433 -18.79 -15.91 6.23
C VAL A 433 -19.90 -16.50 5.37
N GLN A 434 -19.61 -16.82 4.12
CA GLN A 434 -20.61 -17.37 3.18
C GLN A 434 -21.10 -18.76 3.57
N ASN A 435 -20.25 -19.54 4.24
CA ASN A 435 -20.62 -20.86 4.78
C ASN A 435 -21.32 -20.78 6.15
N GLU A 436 -21.63 -19.57 6.63
CA GLU A 436 -22.25 -19.33 7.93
C GLU A 436 -21.44 -19.88 9.13
N GLU A 437 -20.13 -20.03 8.97
CA GLU A 437 -19.25 -20.55 10.02
C GLU A 437 -18.95 -19.49 11.08
N MET A 438 -18.93 -18.19 10.69
CA MET A 438 -18.66 -17.08 11.59
C MET A 438 -19.16 -15.74 11.06
N TRP A 439 -19.24 -14.74 11.95
CA TRP A 439 -19.55 -13.37 11.58
C TRP A 439 -18.38 -12.71 10.85
N ALA A 440 -18.68 -11.72 9.99
CA ALA A 440 -17.66 -11.02 9.20
C ALA A 440 -16.53 -10.40 10.06
N SER A 441 -16.87 -9.79 11.20
CA SER A 441 -15.87 -9.24 12.14
C SER A 441 -14.99 -10.32 12.77
N GLU A 442 -15.55 -11.48 13.07
CA GLU A 442 -14.78 -12.62 13.59
C GLU A 442 -13.88 -13.21 12.53
N ALA A 443 -14.38 -13.37 11.30
CA ALA A 443 -13.59 -13.83 10.16
C ALA A 443 -12.42 -12.89 9.87
N GLN A 444 -12.66 -11.59 9.89
CA GLN A 444 -11.62 -10.58 9.74
C GLN A 444 -10.53 -10.75 10.81
N CYS A 445 -10.86 -10.72 12.07
CA CYS A 445 -9.90 -10.89 13.16
C CYS A 445 -9.11 -12.20 13.04
N ARG A 446 -9.80 -13.30 12.67
CA ARG A 446 -9.20 -14.63 12.62
C ARG A 446 -8.25 -14.82 11.45
N PHE A 447 -8.64 -14.41 10.23
CA PHE A 447 -7.88 -14.69 9.00
C PHE A 447 -6.91 -13.55 8.67
N ILE A 448 -7.31 -12.31 8.95
CA ILE A 448 -6.55 -11.11 8.60
C ILE A 448 -5.70 -10.62 9.78
N GLY A 449 -6.14 -10.91 11.02
CA GLY A 449 -5.35 -10.68 12.23
C GLY A 449 -5.42 -9.26 12.80
N GLY A 450 -6.36 -8.45 12.34
CA GLY A 450 -6.69 -7.11 12.84
C GLY A 450 -8.16 -6.81 12.63
N ASN A 451 -8.65 -5.74 13.21
CA ASN A 451 -9.99 -5.23 13.01
C ASN A 451 -9.94 -3.78 12.49
N LEU A 452 -11.08 -3.24 12.11
CA LEU A 452 -11.16 -1.88 11.60
C LEU A 452 -10.80 -0.82 12.63
N GLU A 453 -11.11 -1.06 13.91
CA GLU A 453 -10.75 -0.17 15.03
C GLU A 453 -9.22 -0.04 15.14
N ASP A 454 -8.48 -1.14 15.02
CA ASP A 454 -7.02 -1.13 15.00
C ASP A 454 -6.49 -0.30 13.83
N ALA A 455 -7.07 -0.45 12.65
CA ALA A 455 -6.72 0.33 11.46
C ALA A 455 -6.99 1.82 11.65
N VAL A 456 -8.15 2.19 12.18
CA VAL A 456 -8.51 3.58 12.48
C VAL A 456 -7.56 4.16 13.52
N LEU A 457 -7.19 3.40 14.55
CA LEU A 457 -6.21 3.82 15.56
C LEU A 457 -4.84 4.09 14.92
N GLY A 458 -4.38 3.22 14.03
CA GLY A 458 -3.15 3.40 13.26
C GLY A 458 -3.16 4.70 12.46
N HIS A 459 -4.23 4.95 11.71
CA HIS A 459 -4.40 6.19 10.94
C HIS A 459 -4.50 7.43 11.83
N ALA A 460 -5.26 7.35 12.91
CA ALA A 460 -5.39 8.43 13.88
C ALA A 460 -4.02 8.82 14.46
N MET A 461 -3.16 7.84 14.75
CA MET A 461 -1.79 8.10 15.22
C MET A 461 -0.94 8.78 14.13
N VAL A 462 -1.11 8.41 12.86
CA VAL A 462 -0.47 9.09 11.73
C VAL A 462 -0.94 10.55 11.64
N PHE A 463 -2.26 10.80 11.71
CA PHE A 463 -2.80 12.17 11.68
C PHE A 463 -2.32 13.01 12.87
N ALA A 464 -2.22 12.40 14.05
CA ALA A 464 -1.62 13.07 15.20
C ALA A 464 -0.15 13.43 14.94
N ALA A 465 0.61 12.55 14.30
CA ALA A 465 1.98 12.80 13.92
C ALA A 465 2.11 13.90 12.85
N GLU A 466 1.32 13.83 11.77
CA GLU A 466 1.31 14.85 10.71
C GLU A 466 0.83 16.23 11.17
N ALA A 467 -0.09 16.31 12.15
CA ALA A 467 -0.54 17.58 12.72
C ALA A 467 0.59 18.39 13.40
N ARG A 468 1.82 17.87 13.48
CA ARG A 468 2.91 18.35 14.32
C ARG A 468 4.17 18.81 13.62
N ARG A 469 4.05 19.38 12.47
CA ARG A 469 5.19 20.06 11.83
C ARG A 469 5.80 21.22 12.66
N ASP A 470 5.21 21.52 13.84
CA ASP A 470 5.54 22.69 14.69
C ASP A 470 6.34 22.37 15.97
N ASP A 471 7.08 21.26 16.04
CA ASP A 471 7.99 20.93 17.16
C ASP A 471 7.33 20.73 18.55
N LYS A 472 6.05 20.36 18.62
CA LYS A 472 5.37 20.16 19.93
C LYS A 472 5.09 18.69 20.20
N VAL A 473 5.18 18.26 21.45
CA VAL A 473 4.71 16.97 21.94
C VAL A 473 3.18 16.96 21.98
N ILE A 474 2.54 15.86 21.53
CA ILE A 474 1.10 15.66 21.70
C ILE A 474 0.84 14.66 22.81
N SER A 475 -0.03 15.04 23.75
CA SER A 475 -0.78 14.09 24.53
C SER A 475 -1.80 13.40 23.63
N TRP A 476 -1.66 12.09 23.44
CA TRP A 476 -2.59 11.30 22.63
C TRP A 476 -4.02 11.45 23.14
N LYS A 477 -4.22 11.30 24.45
CA LYS A 477 -5.52 11.40 25.07
C LYS A 477 -6.20 12.74 24.79
N ASP A 478 -5.50 13.85 25.03
CA ASP A 478 -6.06 15.20 24.84
C ASP A 478 -6.36 15.47 23.34
N TRP A 479 -5.52 14.98 22.45
CA TRP A 479 -5.73 15.10 21.01
C TRP A 479 -6.95 14.27 20.58
N TRP A 480 -7.02 13.02 20.99
CA TRP A 480 -8.12 12.13 20.67
C TRP A 480 -9.46 12.64 21.20
N ASP A 481 -9.52 13.00 22.48
CA ASP A 481 -10.73 13.56 23.10
C ASP A 481 -11.20 14.84 22.38
N THR A 482 -10.27 15.68 21.91
CA THR A 482 -10.60 16.88 21.14
C THR A 482 -11.13 16.56 19.74
N LYS A 483 -10.69 15.49 19.12
CA LYS A 483 -11.05 15.12 17.74
C LYS A 483 -12.30 14.27 17.65
N THR A 484 -12.66 13.57 18.74
CA THR A 484 -13.83 12.66 18.78
C THR A 484 -15.00 13.22 19.59
N ALA A 485 -14.85 14.41 20.22
CA ALA A 485 -15.93 15.11 20.92
C ALA A 485 -16.87 15.80 19.91
#